data_4aa082e371cd4ed1d0d6bf7806f4ae7c
#
_entry.id   4aa082e371cd4ed1d0d6bf7806f4ae7c
#
_cell.length_a   1.000
_cell.length_b   1.000
_cell.length_c   1.000
_cell.angle_alpha   90.00
_cell.angle_beta   90.00
_cell.angle_gamma   90.00
#
_symmetry.space_group_name_H-M   'P 1'
#
loop_
_entity.id
_entity.type
_entity.pdbx_description
1 polymer ?
#
loop_
_entity_poly.entity_id
_entity_poly.type
_entity_poly.pdbx_seq_one_letter_code
_entity_poly.pdbx_strand_id
1 'polypeptide(L)'
;MESTSPLEQQGNHMEESAKIGILVEELQNELERLKDRRNSLRIAKEHRDENPYFKKGTRHLAEFFYSKGFLIVDYGKDVGEHYQLGKQIYACLDVSWDFVSRLLASKEQEFRYEAGDISNEAFVNLHNLCIQMQKKDMLEFCLDDRAFFITSKLKGEHRKFLSGECYEAANRYLIEKAIRDFSKDIGFSVYRNVLLKRADSDDDKKNDVQLDFVVEFDDRFYIFETKAGMRMAIDKWVDRTRLFADEKNKFITCCLQDFDPKTFEPFILLPMKSLESDFRNLLEQEFQASRH
;
A
#
# COMPACT_ATOMS: atom_id res chain seq x y z
N MET A 1 50.97 -34.25 0.51
CA MET A 1 50.64 -33.35 1.63
C MET A 1 51.05 -31.97 1.20
N GLU A 2 50.11 -31.19 0.67
CA GLU A 2 50.37 -29.82 0.26
C GLU A 2 50.29 -28.93 1.51
N SER A 3 51.40 -28.32 1.86
CA SER A 3 51.45 -27.33 2.96
C SER A 3 50.98 -25.97 2.41
N THR A 4 49.84 -25.53 2.83
CA THR A 4 49.37 -24.16 2.59
C THR A 4 50.40 -23.16 3.08
N SER A 5 50.67 -22.14 2.26
CA SER A 5 51.72 -21.16 2.56
C SER A 5 51.28 -20.24 3.72
N PRO A 6 52.21 -19.73 4.55
CA PRO A 6 51.87 -18.82 5.65
C PRO A 6 51.15 -17.53 5.21
N LEU A 7 51.32 -17.11 3.96
CA LEU A 7 50.62 -15.93 3.37
C LEU A 7 49.15 -16.20 3.08
N GLU A 8 48.76 -17.42 2.71
CA GLU A 8 47.34 -17.78 2.50
C GLU A 8 46.57 -17.88 3.82
N GLN A 9 47.23 -18.32 4.90
CA GLN A 9 46.63 -18.33 6.23
C GLN A 9 46.40 -16.92 6.79
N GLN A 10 47.32 -15.97 6.54
CA GLN A 10 47.13 -14.56 6.94
C GLN A 10 46.01 -13.86 6.15
N GLY A 11 45.87 -14.14 4.85
CA GLY A 11 44.77 -13.60 4.03
C GLY A 11 43.40 -14.05 4.51
N ASN A 12 43.23 -15.33 4.85
CA ASN A 12 41.99 -15.87 5.38
C ASN A 12 41.63 -15.27 6.75
N HIS A 13 42.59 -15.06 7.65
CA HIS A 13 42.32 -14.42 8.94
C HIS A 13 41.92 -12.94 8.83
N MET A 14 42.45 -12.20 7.88
CA MET A 14 42.03 -10.80 7.63
C MET A 14 40.61 -10.71 7.07
N GLU A 15 40.25 -11.61 6.17
CA GLU A 15 38.89 -11.65 5.58
C GLU A 15 37.85 -12.11 6.62
N GLU A 16 38.19 -13.04 7.47
CA GLU A 16 37.36 -13.52 8.57
C GLU A 16 37.12 -12.39 9.62
N SER A 17 38.19 -11.67 9.97
CA SER A 17 38.11 -10.51 10.87
C SER A 17 37.24 -9.39 10.31
N ALA A 18 37.31 -9.12 9.00
CA ALA A 18 36.45 -8.14 8.33
C ALA A 18 34.96 -8.56 8.35
N LYS A 19 34.66 -9.84 8.10
CA LYS A 19 33.31 -10.39 8.17
C LYS A 19 32.74 -10.31 9.59
N ILE A 20 33.54 -10.58 10.59
CA ILE A 20 33.15 -10.43 12.01
C ILE A 20 32.87 -8.97 12.33
N GLY A 21 33.68 -8.02 11.83
CA GLY A 21 33.43 -6.58 12.01
C GLY A 21 32.08 -6.14 11.47
N ILE A 22 31.72 -6.57 10.27
CA ILE A 22 30.40 -6.26 9.65
C ILE A 22 29.25 -6.85 10.48
N LEU A 23 29.37 -8.10 10.91
CA LEU A 23 28.34 -8.74 11.76
C LEU A 23 28.16 -8.03 13.10
N VAL A 24 29.24 -7.57 13.71
CA VAL A 24 29.18 -6.81 14.97
C VAL A 24 28.46 -5.47 14.77
N GLU A 25 28.72 -4.76 13.67
CA GLU A 25 28.05 -3.52 13.33
C GLU A 25 26.55 -3.73 13.07
N GLU A 26 26.19 -4.77 12.32
CA GLU A 26 24.77 -5.14 12.09
C GLU A 26 24.04 -5.47 13.41
N LEU A 27 24.67 -6.24 14.29
CA LEU A 27 24.11 -6.56 15.61
C LEU A 27 23.97 -5.34 16.52
N GLN A 28 24.91 -4.41 16.46
CA GLN A 28 24.82 -3.15 17.19
C GLN A 28 23.66 -2.27 16.69
N ASN A 29 23.50 -2.15 15.38
CA ASN A 29 22.41 -1.42 14.77
C ASN A 29 21.04 -2.05 15.13
N GLU A 30 20.93 -3.38 15.14
CA GLU A 30 19.71 -4.06 15.54
C GLU A 30 19.42 -3.88 17.03
N LEU A 31 20.44 -3.91 17.88
CA LEU A 31 20.29 -3.66 19.30
C LEU A 31 19.78 -2.24 19.60
N GLU A 32 20.28 -1.23 18.90
CA GLU A 32 19.77 0.15 19.04
C GLU A 32 18.29 0.26 18.57
N ARG A 33 17.94 -0.37 17.46
CA ARG A 33 16.53 -0.45 17.00
C ARG A 33 15.62 -1.09 18.02
N LEU A 34 16.06 -2.17 18.68
CA LEU A 34 15.29 -2.84 19.72
C LEU A 34 15.14 -1.98 20.99
N LYS A 35 16.16 -1.20 21.34
CA LYS A 35 16.07 -0.24 22.45
C LYS A 35 15.08 0.87 22.16
N ASP A 36 15.12 1.45 20.95
CA ASP A 36 14.19 2.49 20.52
C ASP A 36 12.76 1.96 20.53
N ARG A 37 12.54 0.75 19.96
CA ARG A 37 11.22 0.11 19.98
C ARG A 37 10.71 -0.13 21.40
N ARG A 38 11.56 -0.61 22.30
CA ARG A 38 11.20 -0.81 23.72
C ARG A 38 10.80 0.51 24.39
N ASN A 39 11.53 1.59 24.11
CA ASN A 39 11.24 2.92 24.67
C ASN A 39 9.90 3.45 24.12
N SER A 40 9.68 3.36 22.81
CA SER A 40 8.41 3.74 22.18
C SER A 40 7.22 2.98 22.77
N LEU A 41 7.36 1.66 22.98
CA LEU A 41 6.33 0.84 23.63
C LEU A 41 6.05 1.27 25.08
N ARG A 42 7.07 1.69 25.83
CA ARG A 42 6.88 2.19 27.19
C ARG A 42 6.12 3.51 27.21
N ILE A 43 6.53 4.47 26.39
CA ILE A 43 5.88 5.79 26.29
C ILE A 43 4.45 5.62 25.77
N ALA A 44 4.26 4.80 24.75
CA ALA A 44 2.94 4.48 24.25
C ALA A 44 2.05 3.91 25.37
N LYS A 45 2.53 3.06 26.24
CA LYS A 45 1.78 2.53 27.40
C LYS A 45 1.36 3.62 28.38
N GLU A 46 2.20 4.61 28.60
CA GLU A 46 1.91 5.73 29.49
C GLU A 46 0.80 6.65 28.92
N HIS A 47 0.72 6.81 27.60
CA HIS A 47 -0.28 7.66 26.91
C HIS A 47 -1.53 6.91 26.43
N ARG A 48 -1.67 5.63 26.76
CA ARG A 48 -2.78 4.79 26.27
C ARG A 48 -4.15 5.40 26.56
N ASP A 49 -4.36 5.84 27.80
CA ASP A 49 -5.67 6.31 28.27
C ASP A 49 -6.02 7.71 27.71
N GLU A 50 -5.03 8.44 27.21
CA GLU A 50 -5.18 9.76 26.61
C GLU A 50 -5.55 9.70 25.14
N ASN A 51 -5.28 8.58 24.45
CA ASN A 51 -5.56 8.42 23.03
C ASN A 51 -7.08 8.28 22.78
N PRO A 52 -7.71 9.24 22.05
CA PRO A 52 -9.15 9.25 21.84
C PRO A 52 -9.67 8.03 21.07
N TYR A 53 -8.83 7.34 20.32
CA TYR A 53 -9.23 6.18 19.50
C TYR A 53 -9.44 4.91 20.33
N PHE A 54 -8.87 4.81 21.52
CA PHE A 54 -9.22 3.73 22.45
C PHE A 54 -10.66 3.82 22.95
N LYS A 55 -11.25 5.01 22.94
CA LYS A 55 -12.61 5.27 23.44
C LYS A 55 -13.70 5.16 22.36
N LYS A 56 -13.34 5.17 21.05
CA LYS A 56 -14.29 5.31 19.92
C LYS A 56 -14.63 4.00 19.20
N GLY A 57 -14.47 2.83 19.80
CA GLY A 57 -14.81 1.54 19.17
C GLY A 57 -13.82 1.06 18.09
N THR A 58 -12.66 1.70 18.01
CA THR A 58 -11.50 1.29 17.17
C THR A 58 -10.39 0.73 18.05
N ARG A 59 -10.80 0.12 19.15
CA ARG A 59 -9.87 -0.34 20.17
C ARG A 59 -8.81 -1.28 19.63
N HIS A 60 -9.23 -2.26 18.81
CA HIS A 60 -8.30 -3.25 18.24
C HIS A 60 -7.25 -2.60 17.34
N LEU A 61 -7.66 -1.69 16.45
CA LEU A 61 -6.73 -0.96 15.60
C LEU A 61 -5.74 -0.12 16.41
N ALA A 62 -6.25 0.59 17.43
CA ALA A 62 -5.42 1.42 18.31
C ALA A 62 -4.45 0.57 19.14
N GLU A 63 -4.90 -0.56 19.68
CA GLU A 63 -4.05 -1.51 20.42
C GLU A 63 -2.97 -2.12 19.51
N PHE A 64 -3.30 -2.43 18.26
CA PHE A 64 -2.35 -2.94 17.29
C PHE A 64 -1.20 -1.94 17.04
N PHE A 65 -1.51 -0.70 16.62
CA PHE A 65 -0.47 0.29 16.35
C PHE A 65 0.30 0.69 17.61
N TYR A 66 -0.39 0.74 18.72
CA TYR A 66 0.20 0.97 20.02
C TYR A 66 1.25 -0.10 20.39
N SER A 67 0.94 -1.38 20.13
CA SER A 67 1.88 -2.50 20.35
C SER A 67 3.14 -2.39 19.47
N LYS A 68 3.07 -1.61 18.37
CA LYS A 68 4.18 -1.31 17.46
C LYS A 68 4.90 0.01 17.81
N GLY A 69 4.49 0.72 18.88
CA GLY A 69 5.07 1.99 19.32
C GLY A 69 4.51 3.22 18.61
N PHE A 70 3.30 3.14 18.03
CA PHE A 70 2.65 4.23 17.34
C PHE A 70 1.31 4.61 17.96
N LEU A 71 0.99 5.89 17.87
CA LEU A 71 -0.32 6.44 18.17
C LEU A 71 -1.05 6.79 16.87
N ILE A 72 -2.33 6.49 16.80
CA ILE A 72 -3.17 6.95 15.69
C ILE A 72 -3.44 8.44 15.88
N VAL A 73 -3.17 9.23 14.85
CA VAL A 73 -3.46 10.67 14.81
C VAL A 73 -4.80 10.91 14.13
N ASP A 74 -5.03 10.25 13.00
CA ASP A 74 -6.26 10.37 12.23
C ASP A 74 -6.47 9.18 11.31
N TYR A 75 -7.71 8.96 10.87
CA TYR A 75 -8.08 8.00 9.82
C TYR A 75 -9.50 8.25 9.30
N GLY A 76 -9.77 7.87 8.04
CA GLY A 76 -11.09 7.85 7.43
C GLY A 76 -11.74 6.45 7.49
N LYS A 77 -13.04 6.38 7.74
CA LYS A 77 -13.83 5.12 7.66
C LYS A 77 -14.72 5.07 6.42
N ASP A 78 -15.18 6.21 5.95
CA ASP A 78 -16.10 6.32 4.83
C ASP A 78 -15.47 5.87 3.50
N VAL A 79 -16.32 5.55 2.56
CA VAL A 79 -15.90 5.09 1.23
C VAL A 79 -15.19 6.18 0.44
N GLY A 80 -15.45 7.46 0.77
CA GLY A 80 -14.94 8.63 0.08
C GLY A 80 -15.62 8.88 -1.27
N GLU A 81 -15.60 10.13 -1.70
CA GLU A 81 -16.25 10.60 -2.93
C GLU A 81 -15.75 9.93 -4.21
N HIS A 82 -14.50 9.46 -4.18
CA HIS A 82 -13.80 8.96 -5.35
C HIS A 82 -13.82 7.43 -5.48
N TYR A 83 -14.47 6.72 -4.55
CA TYR A 83 -14.50 5.25 -4.58
C TYR A 83 -15.10 4.69 -5.87
N GLN A 84 -16.22 5.28 -6.34
CA GLN A 84 -16.86 4.84 -7.58
C GLN A 84 -15.98 5.12 -8.80
N LEU A 85 -15.23 6.22 -8.78
CA LEU A 85 -14.29 6.53 -9.85
C LEU A 85 -13.10 5.55 -9.86
N GLY A 86 -12.58 5.19 -8.69
CA GLY A 86 -11.56 4.14 -8.56
C GLY A 86 -12.03 2.79 -9.11
N LYS A 87 -13.28 2.41 -8.83
CA LYS A 87 -13.91 1.21 -9.39
C LYS A 87 -13.99 1.25 -10.93
N GLN A 88 -14.33 2.40 -11.52
CA GLN A 88 -14.38 2.57 -12.97
C GLN A 88 -12.98 2.53 -13.60
N ILE A 89 -12.00 3.14 -12.95
CA ILE A 89 -10.59 3.06 -13.40
C ILE A 89 -10.13 1.60 -13.45
N TYR A 90 -10.45 0.83 -12.41
CA TYR A 90 -10.14 -0.61 -12.42
C TYR A 90 -10.86 -1.37 -13.53
N ALA A 91 -12.14 -1.12 -13.75
CA ALA A 91 -12.92 -1.82 -14.77
C ALA A 91 -12.35 -1.69 -16.20
N CYS A 92 -11.51 -0.69 -16.44
CA CYS A 92 -10.79 -0.51 -17.70
C CYS A 92 -9.28 -0.35 -17.50
N LEU A 93 -8.70 -1.05 -16.52
CA LEU A 93 -7.32 -0.85 -16.08
C LEU A 93 -6.29 -0.92 -17.21
N ASP A 94 -6.45 -1.86 -18.16
CA ASP A 94 -5.56 -2.04 -19.30
C ASP A 94 -5.48 -0.80 -20.22
N VAL A 95 -6.49 0.06 -20.19
CA VAL A 95 -6.61 1.26 -21.02
C VAL A 95 -6.55 2.54 -20.18
N SER A 96 -7.12 2.50 -18.99
CA SER A 96 -7.27 3.68 -18.14
C SER A 96 -5.93 4.28 -17.72
N TRP A 97 -4.89 3.47 -17.58
CA TRP A 97 -3.56 3.98 -17.24
C TRP A 97 -2.99 4.89 -18.34
N ASP A 98 -3.03 4.45 -19.60
CA ASP A 98 -2.57 5.27 -20.72
C ASP A 98 -3.44 6.53 -20.86
N PHE A 99 -4.77 6.38 -20.80
CA PHE A 99 -5.72 7.48 -20.85
C PHE A 99 -5.48 8.50 -19.73
N VAL A 100 -5.39 8.06 -18.47
CA VAL A 100 -5.15 8.93 -17.31
C VAL A 100 -3.77 9.60 -17.40
N SER A 101 -2.75 8.88 -17.87
CA SER A 101 -1.41 9.43 -18.05
C SER A 101 -1.40 10.56 -19.08
N ARG A 102 -2.10 10.39 -20.22
CA ARG A 102 -2.27 11.44 -21.25
C ARG A 102 -3.07 12.62 -20.70
N LEU A 103 -4.15 12.36 -19.96
CA LEU A 103 -4.95 13.39 -19.32
C LEU A 103 -4.14 14.22 -18.32
N LEU A 104 -3.29 13.58 -17.51
CA LEU A 104 -2.38 14.26 -16.60
C LEU A 104 -1.30 15.09 -17.32
N ALA A 105 -0.82 14.62 -18.47
CA ALA A 105 0.18 15.30 -19.28
C ALA A 105 -0.37 16.48 -20.08
N SER A 106 -1.68 16.55 -20.34
CA SER A 106 -2.32 17.51 -21.24
C SER A 106 -2.29 18.98 -20.78
N LYS A 107 -1.97 19.28 -19.52
CA LYS A 107 -1.86 20.65 -18.97
C LYS A 107 -3.01 21.58 -19.43
N GLU A 108 -4.23 21.11 -19.32
CA GLU A 108 -5.44 21.85 -19.75
C GLU A 108 -5.59 22.05 -21.27
N GLN A 109 -4.94 21.22 -22.05
CA GLN A 109 -5.05 21.23 -23.51
C GLN A 109 -6.05 20.19 -24.00
N GLU A 110 -6.53 20.42 -25.22
CA GLU A 110 -7.32 19.45 -25.96
C GLU A 110 -6.41 18.34 -26.50
N PHE A 111 -6.88 17.11 -26.44
CA PHE A 111 -6.21 15.98 -27.09
C PHE A 111 -7.22 14.97 -27.59
N ARG A 112 -6.80 14.20 -28.58
CA ARG A 112 -7.56 13.08 -29.14
C ARG A 112 -7.01 11.78 -28.58
N TYR A 113 -7.91 10.93 -28.07
CA TYR A 113 -7.59 9.59 -27.61
C TYR A 113 -8.23 8.56 -28.52
N GLU A 114 -7.40 7.79 -29.23
CA GLU A 114 -7.85 6.74 -30.13
C GLU A 114 -8.04 5.44 -29.35
N ALA A 115 -9.25 4.92 -29.37
CA ALA A 115 -9.63 3.67 -28.72
C ALA A 115 -9.86 2.53 -29.74
N GLY A 116 -9.18 2.60 -30.92
CA GLY A 116 -9.45 1.71 -32.06
C GLY A 116 -9.27 0.23 -31.72
N ASP A 117 -8.19 -0.13 -31.04
CA ASP A 117 -7.75 -1.52 -30.86
C ASP A 117 -8.22 -2.16 -29.54
N ILE A 118 -8.96 -1.43 -28.69
CA ILE A 118 -9.45 -1.98 -27.43
C ILE A 118 -10.75 -2.78 -27.65
N SER A 119 -11.02 -3.76 -26.77
CA SER A 119 -12.26 -4.52 -26.80
C SER A 119 -13.50 -3.62 -26.62
N ASN A 120 -14.66 -4.07 -27.09
CA ASN A 120 -15.90 -3.32 -26.89
C ASN A 120 -16.23 -3.12 -25.40
N GLU A 121 -15.93 -4.08 -24.56
CA GLU A 121 -16.12 -3.97 -23.11
C GLU A 121 -15.21 -2.89 -22.52
N ALA A 122 -13.92 -2.90 -22.84
CA ALA A 122 -12.97 -1.88 -22.39
C ALA A 122 -13.35 -0.49 -22.90
N PHE A 123 -13.86 -0.38 -24.14
CA PHE A 123 -14.35 0.87 -24.69
C PHE A 123 -15.56 1.41 -23.90
N VAL A 124 -16.56 0.58 -23.62
CA VAL A 124 -17.73 0.96 -22.81
C VAL A 124 -17.31 1.39 -21.41
N ASN A 125 -16.37 0.68 -20.80
CA ASN A 125 -15.85 1.03 -19.47
C ASN A 125 -15.08 2.36 -19.50
N LEU A 126 -14.27 2.62 -20.51
CA LEU A 126 -13.59 3.90 -20.69
C LEU A 126 -14.57 5.05 -20.93
N HIS A 127 -15.61 4.83 -21.74
CA HIS A 127 -16.66 5.81 -21.95
C HIS A 127 -17.39 6.14 -20.63
N ASN A 128 -17.73 5.13 -19.84
CA ASN A 128 -18.32 5.33 -18.52
C ASN A 128 -17.38 6.09 -17.56
N LEU A 129 -16.08 5.83 -17.62
CA LEU A 129 -15.06 6.57 -16.87
C LEU A 129 -15.06 8.04 -17.27
N CYS A 130 -15.07 8.36 -18.58
CA CYS A 130 -15.14 9.74 -19.08
C CYS A 130 -16.41 10.45 -18.58
N ILE A 131 -17.58 9.78 -18.61
CA ILE A 131 -18.83 10.33 -18.06
C ILE A 131 -18.69 10.67 -16.56
N GLN A 132 -18.09 9.78 -15.76
CA GLN A 132 -17.90 10.04 -14.33
C GLN A 132 -16.90 11.18 -14.08
N MET A 133 -15.84 11.26 -14.86
CA MET A 133 -14.87 12.36 -14.79
C MET A 133 -15.51 13.71 -15.19
N GLN A 134 -16.35 13.72 -16.23
CA GLN A 134 -17.10 14.91 -16.65
C GLN A 134 -18.06 15.38 -15.56
N LYS A 135 -18.80 14.48 -14.91
CA LYS A 135 -19.68 14.81 -13.78
C LYS A 135 -18.94 15.45 -12.59
N LYS A 136 -17.64 15.20 -12.48
CA LYS A 136 -16.75 15.76 -11.45
C LYS A 136 -15.95 16.98 -11.92
N ASP A 137 -16.30 17.54 -13.09
CA ASP A 137 -15.60 18.69 -13.69
C ASP A 137 -14.09 18.46 -13.89
N MET A 138 -13.69 17.22 -14.17
CA MET A 138 -12.30 16.86 -14.46
C MET A 138 -11.94 17.00 -15.94
N LEU A 139 -12.92 16.80 -16.81
CA LEU A 139 -12.78 16.92 -18.27
C LEU A 139 -14.13 17.24 -18.93
N GLU A 140 -14.06 17.69 -20.16
CA GLU A 140 -15.16 17.60 -21.14
C GLU A 140 -14.75 16.64 -22.26
N PHE A 141 -15.71 15.94 -22.85
CA PHE A 141 -15.41 15.10 -23.98
C PHE A 141 -16.58 15.05 -24.96
N CYS A 142 -16.24 14.80 -26.23
CA CYS A 142 -17.18 14.29 -27.22
C CYS A 142 -16.60 13.03 -27.88
N LEU A 143 -17.50 12.21 -28.37
CA LEU A 143 -17.16 10.93 -28.99
C LEU A 143 -17.48 11.01 -30.49
N ASP A 144 -16.50 10.62 -31.30
CA ASP A 144 -16.68 10.43 -32.75
C ASP A 144 -16.13 9.05 -33.10
N ASP A 145 -17.03 8.13 -33.47
CA ASP A 145 -16.76 6.70 -33.64
C ASP A 145 -16.07 6.12 -32.36
N ARG A 146 -14.80 5.73 -32.47
CA ARG A 146 -13.99 5.22 -31.36
C ARG A 146 -12.89 6.19 -30.90
N ALA A 147 -13.03 7.46 -31.22
CA ALA A 147 -12.12 8.50 -30.78
C ALA A 147 -12.77 9.42 -29.77
N PHE A 148 -12.10 9.66 -28.64
CA PHE A 148 -12.50 10.63 -27.64
C PHE A 148 -11.75 11.94 -27.88
N PHE A 149 -12.48 13.01 -28.06
CA PHE A 149 -11.94 14.37 -28.09
C PHE A 149 -12.09 14.95 -26.68
N ILE A 150 -11.00 15.16 -25.99
CA ILE A 150 -10.95 15.48 -24.57
C ILE A 150 -10.45 16.93 -24.39
N THR A 151 -11.18 17.70 -23.60
CA THR A 151 -10.68 18.96 -23.05
C THR A 151 -10.45 18.77 -21.56
N SER A 152 -9.17 18.80 -21.13
CA SER A 152 -8.82 18.61 -19.72
C SER A 152 -9.22 19.84 -18.89
N LYS A 153 -9.87 19.60 -17.75
CA LYS A 153 -10.25 20.61 -16.73
C LYS A 153 -9.63 20.31 -15.37
N LEU A 154 -8.51 19.58 -15.36
CA LEU A 154 -7.88 19.10 -14.12
C LEU A 154 -7.37 20.25 -13.26
N LYS A 155 -7.94 20.42 -12.08
CA LYS A 155 -7.44 21.23 -10.98
C LYS A 155 -6.35 20.48 -10.18
N GLY A 156 -5.68 21.17 -9.24
CA GLY A 156 -4.63 20.55 -8.42
C GLY A 156 -5.09 19.31 -7.65
N GLU A 157 -6.29 19.36 -7.07
CA GLU A 157 -6.92 18.25 -6.36
C GLU A 157 -7.23 17.05 -7.28
N HIS A 158 -7.73 17.32 -8.50
CA HIS A 158 -7.98 16.28 -9.51
C HIS A 158 -6.68 15.60 -9.93
N ARG A 159 -5.61 16.38 -10.12
CA ARG A 159 -4.28 15.83 -10.47
C ARG A 159 -3.73 14.96 -9.35
N LYS A 160 -3.84 15.41 -8.09
CA LYS A 160 -3.45 14.63 -6.94
C LYS A 160 -4.22 13.30 -6.87
N PHE A 161 -5.54 13.36 -7.04
CA PHE A 161 -6.38 12.17 -7.05
C PHE A 161 -5.97 11.19 -8.16
N LEU A 162 -5.85 11.66 -9.41
CA LEU A 162 -5.53 10.80 -10.57
C LEU A 162 -4.08 10.29 -10.55
N SER A 163 -3.17 10.95 -9.83
CA SER A 163 -1.78 10.51 -9.73
C SER A 163 -1.54 9.40 -8.68
N GLY A 164 -2.50 9.14 -7.78
CA GLY A 164 -2.33 8.17 -6.70
C GLY A 164 -3.64 7.69 -6.07
N GLU A 165 -4.42 8.58 -5.47
CA GLU A 165 -5.59 8.22 -4.65
C GLU A 165 -6.66 7.38 -5.39
N CYS A 166 -6.77 7.53 -6.71
CA CYS A 166 -7.68 6.72 -7.52
C CYS A 166 -7.29 5.23 -7.53
N TYR A 167 -6.01 4.92 -7.46
CA TYR A 167 -5.51 3.55 -7.39
C TYR A 167 -5.64 2.96 -6.00
N GLU A 168 -5.48 3.79 -4.97
CA GLU A 168 -5.82 3.40 -3.60
C GLU A 168 -7.30 3.02 -3.49
N ALA A 169 -8.20 3.83 -4.09
CA ALA A 169 -9.62 3.55 -4.12
C ALA A 169 -9.97 2.28 -4.91
N ALA A 170 -9.28 2.03 -6.03
CA ALA A 170 -9.44 0.82 -6.82
C ALA A 170 -8.94 -0.42 -6.08
N ASN A 171 -7.75 -0.37 -5.49
CA ASN A 171 -7.19 -1.45 -4.69
C ASN A 171 -8.10 -1.79 -3.50
N ARG A 172 -8.59 -0.78 -2.80
CA ARG A 172 -9.54 -0.97 -1.71
C ARG A 172 -10.80 -1.72 -2.18
N TYR A 173 -11.38 -1.31 -3.31
CA TYR A 173 -12.55 -1.99 -3.87
C TYR A 173 -12.29 -3.48 -4.11
N LEU A 174 -11.13 -3.82 -4.69
CA LEU A 174 -10.75 -5.20 -4.97
C LEU A 174 -10.54 -6.04 -3.70
N ILE A 175 -9.87 -5.46 -2.72
CA ILE A 175 -9.63 -6.12 -1.42
C ILE A 175 -10.97 -6.35 -0.69
N GLU A 176 -11.84 -5.34 -0.63
CA GLU A 176 -13.16 -5.51 -0.03
C GLU A 176 -13.99 -6.58 -0.75
N LYS A 177 -13.89 -6.65 -2.08
CA LYS A 177 -14.56 -7.68 -2.88
C LYS A 177 -13.97 -9.07 -2.57
N ALA A 178 -12.64 -9.22 -2.56
CA ALA A 178 -11.98 -10.48 -2.23
C ALA A 178 -12.40 -11.01 -0.85
N ILE A 179 -12.50 -10.14 0.16
CA ILE A 179 -12.93 -10.55 1.50
C ILE A 179 -14.40 -11.00 1.51
N ARG A 180 -15.30 -10.24 0.85
CA ARG A 180 -16.72 -10.62 0.77
C ARG A 180 -16.95 -11.93 0.03
N ASP A 181 -16.13 -12.19 -1.01
CA ASP A 181 -16.20 -13.44 -1.77
C ASP A 181 -15.57 -14.61 -1.00
N PHE A 182 -14.56 -14.33 -0.15
CA PHE A 182 -13.92 -15.32 0.71
C PHE A 182 -14.83 -15.73 1.88
N SER A 183 -15.43 -14.78 2.58
CA SER A 183 -16.32 -15.06 3.71
C SER A 183 -17.46 -14.04 3.79
N LYS A 184 -18.69 -14.55 3.73
CA LYS A 184 -19.91 -13.75 3.88
C LYS A 184 -20.29 -13.51 5.34
N ASP A 185 -19.79 -14.34 6.24
CA ASP A 185 -20.23 -14.40 7.63
C ASP A 185 -19.28 -13.64 8.59
N ILE A 186 -18.07 -13.37 8.14
CA ILE A 186 -17.07 -12.63 8.94
C ILE A 186 -17.10 -11.16 8.57
N GLY A 187 -17.38 -10.31 9.56
CA GLY A 187 -17.32 -8.86 9.38
C GLY A 187 -15.88 -8.36 9.22
N PHE A 188 -15.71 -7.28 8.50
CA PHE A 188 -14.42 -6.59 8.37
C PHE A 188 -14.58 -5.08 8.49
N SER A 189 -13.50 -4.41 8.85
CA SER A 189 -13.42 -2.95 8.90
C SER A 189 -12.30 -2.45 8.00
N VAL A 190 -12.51 -1.32 7.31
CA VAL A 190 -11.48 -0.67 6.49
C VAL A 190 -11.25 0.74 7.00
N TYR A 191 -9.99 1.06 7.25
CA TYR A 191 -9.51 2.35 7.72
C TYR A 191 -8.61 2.95 6.65
N ARG A 192 -8.90 4.17 6.18
CA ARG A 192 -8.17 4.87 5.11
C ARG A 192 -7.28 5.97 5.67
N ASN A 193 -6.20 6.25 4.95
CA ASN A 193 -5.30 7.36 5.28
C ASN A 193 -4.93 7.34 6.77
N VAL A 194 -4.50 6.17 7.26
CA VAL A 194 -4.17 6.03 8.68
C VAL A 194 -2.88 6.80 8.94
N LEU A 195 -3.01 7.88 9.70
CA LEU A 195 -1.90 8.73 10.10
C LEU A 195 -1.39 8.30 11.47
N LEU A 196 -0.12 7.98 11.53
CA LEU A 196 0.54 7.48 12.72
C LEU A 196 1.64 8.44 13.16
N LYS A 197 1.76 8.63 14.46
CA LYS A 197 2.86 9.32 15.13
C LYS A 197 3.59 8.32 16.03
N ARG A 198 4.91 8.36 16.06
CA ARG A 198 5.67 7.59 17.06
C ARG A 198 5.30 8.07 18.46
N ALA A 199 5.11 7.14 19.36
CA ALA A 199 4.72 7.48 20.74
C ALA A 199 5.81 8.24 21.51
N ASP A 200 7.07 8.13 21.06
CA ASP A 200 8.25 8.81 21.62
C ASP A 200 8.62 10.12 20.89
N SER A 201 7.81 10.58 19.93
CA SER A 201 8.07 11.80 19.18
C SER A 201 7.56 13.03 19.92
N ASP A 202 8.45 13.98 20.19
CA ASP A 202 8.10 15.27 20.83
C ASP A 202 7.51 16.29 19.81
N ASP A 203 7.56 16.00 18.52
CA ASP A 203 7.03 16.90 17.48
C ASP A 203 5.53 16.67 17.24
N ASP A 204 4.68 17.50 17.84
CA ASP A 204 3.23 17.43 17.73
C ASP A 204 2.67 17.71 16.32
N LYS A 205 3.50 18.19 15.42
CA LYS A 205 3.05 18.61 14.07
C LYS A 205 3.38 17.62 12.96
N LYS A 206 4.19 16.61 13.23
CA LYS A 206 4.67 15.70 12.20
C LYS A 206 4.08 14.29 12.37
N ASN A 207 3.35 13.84 11.37
CA ASN A 207 3.00 12.42 11.25
C ASN A 207 4.22 11.65 10.75
N ASP A 208 4.63 10.62 11.45
CA ASP A 208 5.81 9.84 11.09
C ASP A 208 5.53 8.84 9.96
N VAL A 209 4.31 8.31 9.93
CA VAL A 209 3.87 7.33 8.92
C VAL A 209 2.44 7.61 8.49
N GLN A 210 2.21 7.59 7.19
CA GLN A 210 0.89 7.51 6.59
C GLN A 210 0.77 6.16 5.90
N LEU A 211 -0.33 5.45 6.15
CA LEU A 211 -0.71 4.20 5.50
C LEU A 211 -1.93 4.44 4.62
N ASP A 212 -1.94 3.91 3.41
CA ASP A 212 -3.01 4.16 2.46
C ASP A 212 -4.34 3.58 2.97
N PHE A 213 -4.34 2.31 3.39
CA PHE A 213 -5.46 1.74 4.13
C PHE A 213 -5.05 0.50 4.94
N VAL A 214 -5.84 0.22 5.96
CA VAL A 214 -5.71 -0.95 6.83
C VAL A 214 -7.04 -1.68 6.85
N VAL A 215 -7.00 -2.98 6.70
CA VAL A 215 -8.16 -3.86 6.84
C VAL A 215 -8.01 -4.68 8.11
N GLU A 216 -9.02 -4.63 8.94
CA GLU A 216 -9.20 -5.53 10.08
C GLU A 216 -10.17 -6.64 9.67
N PHE A 217 -9.73 -7.88 9.66
CA PHE A 217 -10.50 -9.04 9.28
C PHE A 217 -10.08 -10.25 10.12
N ASP A 218 -11.02 -10.86 10.85
CA ASP A 218 -10.81 -12.01 11.72
C ASP A 218 -9.63 -11.83 12.68
N ASP A 219 -9.65 -10.73 13.46
CA ASP A 219 -8.60 -10.35 14.41
C ASP A 219 -7.18 -10.22 13.82
N ARG A 220 -7.07 -10.03 12.52
CA ARG A 220 -5.84 -9.78 11.77
C ARG A 220 -5.87 -8.42 11.13
N PHE A 221 -4.68 -7.82 10.97
CA PHE A 221 -4.52 -6.58 10.25
C PHE A 221 -3.74 -6.79 8.95
N TYR A 222 -4.36 -6.41 7.86
CA TYR A 222 -3.75 -6.35 6.54
C TYR A 222 -3.52 -4.88 6.21
N ILE A 223 -2.27 -4.48 6.13
CA ILE A 223 -1.85 -3.10 5.92
C ILE A 223 -1.43 -2.96 4.47
N PHE A 224 -2.05 -2.03 3.77
CA PHE A 224 -1.84 -1.86 2.34
C PHE A 224 -1.16 -0.54 2.02
N GLU A 225 -0.21 -0.62 1.10
CA GLU A 225 0.45 0.51 0.47
C GLU A 225 0.29 0.39 -1.04
N THR A 226 -0.17 1.44 -1.71
CA THR A 226 -0.38 1.48 -3.16
C THR A 226 0.76 2.24 -3.83
N LYS A 227 1.32 1.68 -4.89
CA LYS A 227 2.37 2.34 -5.68
C LYS A 227 2.10 2.25 -7.17
N ALA A 228 2.25 3.39 -7.85
CA ALA A 228 2.07 3.46 -9.29
C ALA A 228 3.21 2.76 -10.07
N GLY A 229 4.38 2.54 -9.46
CA GLY A 229 5.52 1.89 -10.11
C GLY A 229 6.43 1.21 -9.11
N MET A 230 7.31 0.32 -9.62
CA MET A 230 8.26 -0.44 -8.79
C MET A 230 9.50 0.35 -8.35
N ARG A 231 9.66 1.60 -8.79
CA ARG A 231 10.76 2.47 -8.32
C ARG A 231 10.45 2.93 -6.90
N MET A 232 10.81 2.09 -5.95
CA MET A 232 10.58 2.36 -4.55
C MET A 232 11.91 2.38 -3.82
N ALA A 233 11.96 3.22 -2.81
CA ALA A 233 12.97 3.08 -1.79
C ALA A 233 12.71 1.75 -1.07
N ILE A 234 13.34 0.68 -1.55
CA ILE A 234 13.24 -0.68 -0.98
C ILE A 234 13.43 -0.61 0.53
N ASP A 235 14.38 0.21 0.99
CA ASP A 235 14.67 0.41 2.40
C ASP A 235 13.44 0.85 3.22
N LYS A 236 12.63 1.79 2.69
CA LYS A 236 11.39 2.22 3.38
C LYS A 236 10.36 1.10 3.51
N TRP A 237 10.34 0.18 2.56
CA TRP A 237 9.42 -0.95 2.61
C TRP A 237 9.88 -2.00 3.59
N VAL A 238 11.16 -2.33 3.55
CA VAL A 238 11.78 -3.20 4.53
C VAL A 238 11.47 -2.71 5.93
N ASP A 239 11.68 -1.42 6.18
CA ASP A 239 11.43 -0.83 7.49
C ASP A 239 9.94 -0.87 7.88
N ARG A 240 9.02 -0.50 6.97
CA ARG A 240 7.57 -0.56 7.24
C ARG A 240 7.08 -1.99 7.46
N THR A 241 7.55 -2.94 6.66
CA THR A 241 7.20 -4.35 6.83
C THR A 241 7.70 -4.87 8.16
N ARG A 242 8.94 -4.61 8.53
CA ARG A 242 9.50 -5.00 9.84
C ARG A 242 8.77 -4.36 11.02
N LEU A 243 8.23 -3.15 10.83
CA LEU A 243 7.47 -2.46 11.88
C LEU A 243 6.08 -3.05 12.06
N PHE A 244 5.38 -3.39 10.99
CA PHE A 244 3.95 -3.69 11.04
C PHE A 244 3.59 -5.15 10.77
N ALA A 245 4.40 -5.90 10.02
CA ALA A 245 4.14 -7.30 9.77
C ALA A 245 4.64 -8.19 10.93
N ASP A 246 3.92 -9.29 11.15
CA ASP A 246 4.29 -10.38 12.05
C ASP A 246 3.59 -11.68 11.56
N GLU A 247 3.59 -12.74 12.35
CA GLU A 247 2.95 -14.00 11.98
C GLU A 247 1.46 -13.84 11.65
N LYS A 248 0.78 -12.97 12.38
CA LYS A 248 -0.67 -12.74 12.27
C LYS A 248 -1.02 -11.60 11.31
N ASN A 249 -0.19 -10.56 11.25
CA ASN A 249 -0.47 -9.31 10.54
C ASN A 249 0.43 -9.15 9.32
N LYS A 250 -0.11 -8.68 8.20
CA LYS A 250 0.63 -8.60 6.93
C LYS A 250 0.74 -7.17 6.44
N PHE A 251 1.91 -6.83 5.91
CA PHE A 251 2.13 -5.60 5.17
C PHE A 251 2.20 -5.94 3.68
N ILE A 252 1.27 -5.40 2.90
CA ILE A 252 1.06 -5.74 1.49
C ILE A 252 1.26 -4.50 0.65
N THR A 253 2.05 -4.63 -0.40
CA THR A 253 2.16 -3.57 -1.39
C THR A 253 1.48 -3.96 -2.67
N CYS A 254 0.61 -3.05 -3.14
CA CYS A 254 -0.09 -3.16 -4.39
C CYS A 254 0.58 -2.27 -5.44
N CYS A 255 1.01 -2.86 -6.57
CA CYS A 255 1.65 -2.14 -7.66
C CYS A 255 0.79 -2.19 -8.91
N LEU A 256 0.77 -1.06 -9.66
CA LEU A 256 0.11 -1.00 -10.98
C LEU A 256 0.81 -1.86 -12.02
N GLN A 257 2.13 -1.98 -11.90
CA GLN A 257 2.94 -2.70 -12.86
C GLN A 257 2.60 -4.20 -12.83
N ASP A 258 2.49 -4.80 -14.00
CA ASP A 258 2.27 -6.23 -14.17
C ASP A 258 3.56 -7.00 -13.87
N PHE A 259 3.48 -7.99 -12.98
CA PHE A 259 4.57 -8.89 -12.61
C PHE A 259 3.98 -10.13 -11.94
N ASP A 260 4.77 -11.19 -11.84
CA ASP A 260 4.37 -12.35 -11.04
C ASP A 260 4.34 -11.97 -9.54
N PRO A 261 3.25 -12.30 -8.82
CA PRO A 261 3.15 -12.05 -7.38
C PRO A 261 4.36 -12.60 -6.66
N LYS A 262 4.94 -11.78 -5.78
CA LYS A 262 6.12 -12.18 -5.03
C LYS A 262 5.84 -12.06 -3.54
N THR A 263 6.02 -13.18 -2.87
CA THR A 263 6.05 -13.22 -1.43
C THR A 263 7.50 -13.39 -1.00
N PHE A 264 8.09 -12.33 -0.49
CA PHE A 264 9.39 -12.38 0.16
C PHE A 264 9.13 -12.21 1.63
N GLU A 265 9.09 -13.28 2.39
CA GLU A 265 8.83 -13.11 3.82
C GLU A 265 9.81 -12.12 4.45
N PRO A 266 9.29 -11.12 5.15
CA PRO A 266 7.88 -10.81 5.45
C PRO A 266 7.17 -9.93 4.40
N PHE A 267 7.66 -9.83 3.17
CA PHE A 267 7.15 -8.96 2.10
C PHE A 267 6.12 -9.67 1.24
N ILE A 268 5.01 -8.98 0.99
CA ILE A 268 4.00 -9.40 0.04
C ILE A 268 3.84 -8.29 -0.99
N LEU A 269 4.11 -8.62 -2.25
CA LEU A 269 3.99 -7.71 -3.38
C LEU A 269 2.98 -8.27 -4.36
N LEU A 270 1.88 -7.55 -4.58
CA LEU A 270 0.78 -7.98 -5.43
C LEU A 270 0.57 -7.00 -6.58
N PRO A 271 0.42 -7.49 -7.83
CA PRO A 271 0.04 -6.65 -8.95
C PRO A 271 -1.44 -6.28 -8.85
N MET A 272 -1.78 -5.04 -9.15
CA MET A 272 -3.16 -4.55 -9.07
C MET A 272 -4.10 -5.34 -10.00
N LYS A 273 -3.62 -5.81 -11.15
CA LYS A 273 -4.40 -6.52 -12.14
C LYS A 273 -4.98 -7.85 -11.62
N SER A 274 -4.25 -8.55 -10.78
CA SER A 274 -4.64 -9.82 -10.16
C SER A 274 -4.92 -9.71 -8.65
N LEU A 275 -4.95 -8.50 -8.11
CA LEU A 275 -5.01 -8.22 -6.68
C LEU A 275 -6.15 -8.95 -5.97
N GLU A 276 -7.35 -8.99 -6.56
CA GLU A 276 -8.50 -9.68 -6.00
C GLU A 276 -8.25 -11.18 -5.81
N SER A 277 -7.76 -11.84 -6.87
CA SER A 277 -7.49 -13.28 -6.85
C SER A 277 -6.30 -13.63 -5.96
N ASP A 278 -5.23 -12.84 -6.04
CA ASP A 278 -4.00 -13.09 -5.28
C ASP A 278 -4.22 -12.86 -3.78
N PHE A 279 -4.97 -11.81 -3.42
CA PHE A 279 -5.31 -11.58 -2.02
C PHE A 279 -6.27 -12.65 -1.48
N ARG A 280 -7.22 -13.12 -2.27
CA ARG A 280 -8.07 -14.24 -1.87
C ARG A 280 -7.26 -15.53 -1.65
N ASN A 281 -6.32 -15.84 -2.53
CA ASN A 281 -5.42 -16.98 -2.37
C ASN A 281 -4.58 -16.86 -1.08
N LEU A 282 -4.10 -15.65 -0.76
CA LEU A 282 -3.40 -15.39 0.48
C LEU A 282 -4.28 -15.69 1.70
N LEU A 283 -5.54 -15.22 1.70
CA LEU A 283 -6.50 -15.52 2.77
C LEU A 283 -6.73 -17.00 2.91
N GLU A 284 -6.94 -17.72 1.80
CA GLU A 284 -7.15 -19.17 1.81
C GLU A 284 -5.96 -19.91 2.45
N GLN A 285 -4.74 -19.56 2.10
CA GLN A 285 -3.52 -20.15 2.66
C GLN A 285 -3.41 -19.90 4.16
N GLU A 286 -3.63 -18.65 4.62
CA GLU A 286 -3.53 -18.30 6.03
C GLU A 286 -4.60 -18.94 6.90
N PHE A 287 -5.83 -19.03 6.39
CA PHE A 287 -6.94 -19.65 7.13
C PHE A 287 -6.89 -21.18 7.11
N GLN A 288 -6.28 -21.79 6.10
CA GLN A 288 -5.99 -23.22 6.12
C GLN A 288 -4.89 -23.57 7.13
N ALA A 289 -3.81 -22.78 7.17
CA ALA A 289 -2.72 -22.97 8.14
C ALA A 289 -3.17 -22.82 9.60
N SER A 290 -4.21 -22.02 9.86
CA SER A 290 -4.76 -21.81 11.22
C SER A 290 -5.69 -22.93 11.70
N ARG A 291 -6.07 -23.87 10.82
CA ARG A 291 -6.97 -25.01 11.15
C ARG A 291 -6.21 -26.29 11.47
N HIS A 292 -4.90 -26.29 11.32
CA HIS A 292 -3.98 -27.38 11.68
C HIS A 292 -3.10 -26.96 12.86
#